data_e32d9368ad41af99a3a1a83fe20696fb
#
_entry.id   e32d9368ad41af99a3a1a83fe20696fb
#
_cell.length_a   1.000
_cell.length_b   1.000
_cell.length_c   1.000
_cell.angle_alpha   90.00
_cell.angle_beta   90.00
_cell.angle_gamma   90.00
#
_symmetry.space_group_name_H-M   'P 1'
#
loop_
_entity.id
_entity.type
_entity.pdbx_description
1 polymer ?
#
loop_
_entity_poly.entity_id
_entity_poly.type
_entity_poly.pdbx_seq_one_letter_code
_entity_poly.pdbx_strand_id
1 'polypeptide(L)'
;LNVFIVLVARQMVSLPYNKMYANGKNYDMPKIFEYFGFIFYFYSNEHEPIHVHVLHGGKESIFDLIMMNGELVEVHVREKKGAEPLPEKDKRTAEAFIRKYYKNIIEKWVKFFVLKQSVRSTNIKKKL
;
A
#
# COMPACT_ATOMS: atom_id res chain seq x y z
N LEU A 1 -10.72 13.60 -7.55
CA LEU A 1 -10.76 13.28 -6.13
C LEU A 1 -9.61 13.95 -5.41
N ASN A 2 -9.92 14.91 -4.61
CA ASN A 2 -8.93 15.61 -3.80
C ASN A 2 -9.01 15.07 -2.39
N VAL A 3 -8.15 14.15 -2.09
CA VAL A 3 -8.04 13.61 -0.75
C VAL A 3 -6.73 14.09 -0.18
N PHE A 4 -6.83 14.96 0.82
CA PHE A 4 -5.66 15.48 1.49
C PHE A 4 -5.73 15.04 2.94
N ILE A 5 -5.15 13.91 3.21
CA ILE A 5 -4.96 13.48 4.58
C ILE A 5 -3.51 13.66 4.90
N VAL A 6 -3.26 14.56 5.82
CA VAL A 6 -1.92 14.74 6.33
C VAL A 6 -1.80 13.91 7.58
N LEU A 7 -1.14 12.79 7.46
CA LEU A 7 -0.83 11.95 8.58
C LEU A 7 0.63 12.13 8.93
N VAL A 8 0.89 12.25 10.19
CA VAL A 8 2.27 12.43 10.65
C VAL A 8 2.97 11.09 10.60
N ALA A 9 4.02 11.02 9.80
CA ALA A 9 4.85 9.83 9.77
C ALA A 9 5.51 9.62 11.13
N ARG A 10 5.50 8.41 11.59
CA ARG A 10 6.05 8.03 12.89
C ARG A 10 7.06 6.91 12.70
N GLN A 11 7.98 6.79 13.64
CA GLN A 11 8.82 5.62 13.69
C GLN A 11 7.94 4.44 14.11
N MET A 12 7.91 3.41 13.30
CA MET A 12 7.03 2.27 13.48
C MET A 12 7.82 1.02 13.82
N VAL A 13 7.27 0.24 14.73
CA VAL A 13 7.81 -1.07 15.11
C VAL A 13 6.84 -2.12 14.60
N SER A 14 7.35 -3.07 13.85
CA SER A 14 6.55 -4.13 13.27
C SER A 14 5.99 -5.06 14.35
N LEU A 15 4.69 -5.35 14.27
CA LEU A 15 3.99 -6.34 15.07
C LEU A 15 3.56 -7.48 14.14
N PRO A 16 2.61 -8.35 14.54
CA PRO A 16 2.00 -9.27 13.59
C PRO A 16 1.60 -8.52 12.33
N TYR A 17 1.74 -9.15 11.17
CA TYR A 17 1.80 -8.48 9.87
C TYR A 17 0.70 -7.46 9.55
N ASN A 18 -0.41 -7.49 10.28
CA ASN A 18 -1.50 -6.54 10.09
C ASN A 18 -1.53 -5.40 11.10
N LYS A 19 -0.50 -5.27 11.93
CA LYS A 19 -0.44 -4.27 12.99
C LYS A 19 0.95 -3.66 13.11
N MET A 20 1.00 -2.42 13.54
CA MET A 20 2.22 -1.73 13.93
C MET A 20 2.02 -1.02 15.25
N TYR A 21 3.12 -0.84 15.97
CA TYR A 21 3.12 -0.09 17.22
C TYR A 21 4.10 1.08 17.10
N ALA A 22 3.63 2.27 17.43
CA ALA A 22 4.47 3.46 17.41
C ALA A 22 3.92 4.51 18.37
N ASN A 23 4.80 5.20 19.08
CA ASN A 23 4.41 6.26 20.00
C ASN A 23 3.32 5.84 20.99
N GLY A 24 3.41 4.64 21.53
CA GLY A 24 2.43 4.14 22.48
C GLY A 24 1.09 3.74 21.90
N LYS A 25 0.97 3.66 20.57
CA LYS A 25 -0.27 3.33 19.88
C LYS A 25 -0.09 2.19 18.90
N ASN A 26 -1.14 1.40 18.74
CA ASN A 26 -1.22 0.40 17.68
C ASN A 26 -1.82 1.05 16.43
N TYR A 27 -1.21 0.74 15.30
CA TYR A 27 -1.69 1.17 13.99
C TYR A 27 -2.07 -0.05 13.17
N ASP A 28 -3.18 0.05 12.47
CA ASP A 28 -3.59 -1.00 11.56
C ASP A 28 -2.75 -0.95 10.29
N MET A 29 -2.45 -2.12 9.77
CA MET A 29 -1.81 -2.31 8.47
C MET A 29 -2.77 -3.14 7.62
N PRO A 30 -3.86 -2.53 7.12
CA PRO A 30 -4.88 -3.30 6.43
C PRO A 30 -4.35 -3.85 5.12
N LYS A 31 -4.46 -5.16 4.99
CA LYS A 31 -4.21 -5.83 3.73
C LYS A 31 -5.35 -5.49 2.79
N ILE A 32 -5.04 -5.07 1.58
CA ILE A 32 -6.05 -4.64 0.62
C ILE A 32 -6.19 -5.58 -0.56
N PHE A 33 -5.10 -6.22 -0.97
CA PHE A 33 -5.13 -7.21 -2.05
C PHE A 33 -4.12 -8.31 -1.79
N GLU A 34 -4.44 -9.49 -2.31
CA GLU A 34 -3.49 -10.58 -2.46
C GLU A 34 -3.51 -11.01 -3.91
N TYR A 35 -2.33 -11.28 -4.45
CA TYR A 35 -2.17 -11.72 -5.83
C TYR A 35 -0.99 -12.67 -5.93
N PHE A 36 -1.25 -13.97 -6.04
CA PHE A 36 -0.22 -15.01 -6.21
C PHE A 36 0.99 -14.82 -5.29
N GLY A 37 0.73 -14.70 -4.00
CA GLY A 37 1.78 -14.51 -2.99
C GLY A 37 2.22 -13.07 -2.77
N PHE A 38 1.81 -12.14 -3.63
CA PHE A 38 2.01 -10.73 -3.38
C PHE A 38 0.95 -10.23 -2.43
N ILE A 39 1.37 -9.48 -1.41
CA ILE A 39 0.46 -8.87 -0.44
C ILE A 39 0.59 -7.37 -0.56
N PHE A 40 -0.55 -6.70 -0.78
CA PHE A 40 -0.63 -5.25 -0.89
C PHE A 40 -1.33 -4.72 0.35
N TYR A 41 -0.74 -3.74 1.01
CA TYR A 41 -1.33 -3.23 2.24
C TYR A 41 -0.98 -1.75 2.47
N PHE A 42 -1.74 -1.10 3.37
CA PHE A 42 -1.52 0.27 3.80
C PHE A 42 -0.89 0.29 5.18
N TYR A 43 -0.19 1.37 5.48
CA TYR A 43 0.16 1.73 6.84
C TYR A 43 -0.79 2.84 7.28
N SER A 44 -1.28 2.78 8.51
CA SER A 44 -2.32 3.70 8.98
C SER A 44 -1.85 5.13 9.21
N ASN A 45 -0.56 5.39 9.22
CA ASN A 45 -0.03 6.75 9.36
C ASN A 45 0.49 7.32 8.03
N GLU A 46 -0.17 6.97 6.95
CA GLU A 46 0.22 7.42 5.62
C GLU A 46 -0.10 8.90 5.37
N HIS A 47 0.60 9.48 4.42
CA HIS A 47 0.33 10.81 3.91
C HIS A 47 0.59 10.83 2.40
N GLU A 48 0.30 11.94 1.77
CA GLU A 48 0.50 12.09 0.33
C GLU A 48 1.95 11.86 -0.08
N PRO A 49 2.22 11.25 -1.25
CA PRO A 49 1.23 10.72 -2.19
C PRO A 49 0.61 9.41 -1.72
N ILE A 50 -0.51 9.03 -2.36
CA ILE A 50 -1.12 7.74 -2.09
C ILE A 50 -0.12 6.65 -2.42
N HIS A 51 0.10 5.73 -1.51
CA HIS A 51 1.02 4.65 -1.77
C HIS A 51 0.59 3.34 -1.13
N VAL A 52 1.15 2.28 -1.62
CA VAL A 52 0.87 0.93 -1.15
C VAL A 52 2.18 0.20 -0.91
N HIS A 53 2.21 -0.58 0.15
CA HIS A 53 3.32 -1.47 0.46
C HIS A 53 3.08 -2.81 -0.20
N VAL A 54 4.10 -3.37 -0.82
CA VAL A 54 4.00 -4.67 -1.47
C VAL A 54 5.05 -5.60 -0.90
N LEU A 55 4.58 -6.71 -0.36
CA LEU A 55 5.40 -7.76 0.24
C LEU A 55 5.34 -9.02 -0.62
N HIS A 56 6.49 -9.59 -0.92
CA HIS A 56 6.57 -10.86 -1.62
C HIS A 56 7.89 -11.57 -1.29
N GLY A 57 7.79 -12.83 -0.88
CA GLY A 57 8.97 -13.61 -0.56
C GLY A 57 9.82 -13.03 0.55
N GLY A 58 9.22 -12.38 1.54
CA GLY A 58 9.94 -11.75 2.63
C GLY A 58 10.60 -10.42 2.29
N LYS A 59 10.44 -9.93 1.07
CA LYS A 59 10.98 -8.65 0.59
C LYS A 59 9.86 -7.67 0.37
N GLU A 60 10.16 -6.39 0.50
CA GLU A 60 9.12 -5.36 0.48
C GLU A 60 9.61 -4.09 -0.18
N SER A 61 8.75 -3.48 -0.98
CA SER A 61 8.99 -2.15 -1.55
C SER A 61 7.71 -1.31 -1.44
N ILE A 62 7.87 0.00 -1.57
CA ILE A 62 6.75 0.94 -1.51
C ILE A 62 6.51 1.49 -2.91
N PHE A 63 5.24 1.55 -3.30
CA PHE A 63 4.83 2.03 -4.62
C PHE A 63 3.96 3.26 -4.46
N ASP A 64 4.46 4.41 -4.88
CA ASP A 64 3.72 5.65 -4.86
C ASP A 64 2.87 5.76 -6.12
N LEU A 65 1.59 6.06 -5.96
CA LEU A 65 0.68 6.25 -7.07
C LEU A 65 0.58 7.74 -7.37
N ILE A 66 1.13 8.16 -8.49
CA ILE A 66 1.10 9.55 -8.91
C ILE A 66 -0.13 9.75 -9.79
N MET A 67 -1.07 10.51 -9.26
CA MET A 67 -2.37 10.71 -9.88
C MET A 67 -2.46 12.10 -10.49
N MET A 68 -3.17 12.21 -11.60
CA MET A 68 -3.50 13.50 -12.21
C MET A 68 -4.91 13.41 -12.79
N ASN A 69 -5.78 14.31 -12.36
CA ASN A 69 -7.18 14.37 -12.82
C ASN A 69 -7.90 13.01 -12.73
N GLY A 70 -7.65 12.29 -11.65
CA GLY A 70 -8.29 10.99 -11.41
C GLY A 70 -7.67 9.81 -12.14
N GLU A 71 -6.61 10.05 -12.91
CA GLU A 71 -5.93 8.99 -13.65
C GLU A 71 -4.55 8.74 -13.07
N LEU A 72 -4.14 7.49 -13.09
CA LEU A 72 -2.78 7.12 -12.70
C LEU A 72 -1.83 7.45 -13.83
N VAL A 73 -0.88 8.35 -13.58
CA VAL A 73 0.09 8.76 -14.60
C VAL A 73 1.44 8.10 -14.40
N GLU A 74 1.80 7.77 -13.17
CA GLU A 74 3.12 7.22 -12.89
C GLU A 74 3.09 6.40 -11.61
N VAL A 75 3.95 5.40 -11.52
CA VAL A 75 4.17 4.62 -10.31
C VAL A 75 5.65 4.74 -9.95
N HIS A 76 5.93 5.28 -8.78
CA HIS A 76 7.30 5.36 -8.28
C HIS A 76 7.55 4.25 -7.27
N VAL A 77 8.64 3.53 -7.45
CA VAL A 77 9.04 2.50 -6.50
C VAL A 77 10.15 3.06 -5.62
N ARG A 78 10.01 2.89 -4.33
CA ARG A 78 11.05 3.29 -3.38
C ARG A 78 11.27 2.22 -2.33
N GLU A 79 12.42 2.26 -1.72
CA GLU A 79 12.78 1.29 -0.71
C GLU A 79 12.12 1.61 0.62
N LYS A 80 11.75 0.55 1.32
CA LYS A 80 11.30 0.66 2.70
C LYS A 80 12.50 0.47 3.62
N LYS A 81 12.72 1.41 4.53
CA LYS A 81 13.80 1.31 5.51
C LYS A 81 13.64 0.04 6.34
N GLY A 82 14.72 -0.74 6.43
CA GLY A 82 14.73 -1.97 7.22
C GLY A 82 14.20 -3.19 6.49
N ALA A 83 13.85 -3.06 5.22
CA ALA A 83 13.40 -4.17 4.41
C ALA A 83 14.31 -4.36 3.20
N GLU A 84 14.48 -5.61 2.78
CA GLU A 84 15.14 -5.90 1.52
C GLU A 84 14.16 -5.57 0.38
N PRO A 85 14.58 -4.85 -0.66
CA PRO A 85 13.68 -4.47 -1.73
C PRO A 85 13.27 -5.66 -2.58
N LEU A 86 12.10 -5.55 -3.20
CA LEU A 86 11.65 -6.56 -4.16
C LEU A 86 12.65 -6.68 -5.32
N PRO A 87 12.89 -7.89 -5.83
CA PRO A 87 13.63 -8.05 -7.07
C PRO A 87 12.94 -7.35 -8.24
N GLU A 88 13.68 -7.01 -9.27
CA GLU A 88 13.13 -6.29 -10.43
C GLU A 88 11.93 -7.00 -11.07
N LYS A 89 11.98 -8.32 -11.17
CA LYS A 89 10.86 -9.10 -11.69
C LYS A 89 9.59 -8.88 -10.87
N ASP A 90 9.72 -8.87 -9.55
CA ASP A 90 8.59 -8.69 -8.65
C ASP A 90 8.09 -7.24 -8.65
N LYS A 91 9.01 -6.29 -8.79
CA LYS A 91 8.61 -4.88 -8.96
C LYS A 91 7.75 -4.70 -10.21
N ARG A 92 8.13 -5.34 -11.31
CA ARG A 92 7.34 -5.26 -12.56
C ARG A 92 5.97 -5.86 -12.39
N THR A 93 5.89 -7.01 -11.71
CA THR A 93 4.60 -7.66 -11.45
C THR A 93 3.72 -6.79 -10.57
N ALA A 94 4.28 -6.24 -9.50
CA ALA A 94 3.54 -5.36 -8.59
C ALA A 94 3.06 -4.10 -9.30
N GLU A 95 3.92 -3.49 -10.12
CA GLU A 95 3.53 -2.30 -10.87
C GLU A 95 2.40 -2.61 -11.86
N ALA A 96 2.49 -3.73 -12.57
CA ALA A 96 1.42 -4.14 -13.49
C ALA A 96 0.09 -4.34 -12.76
N PHE A 97 0.15 -4.94 -11.58
CA PHE A 97 -1.04 -5.09 -10.75
C PHE A 97 -1.62 -3.73 -10.35
N ILE A 98 -0.77 -2.83 -9.87
CA ILE A 98 -1.20 -1.50 -9.45
C ILE A 98 -1.83 -0.74 -10.61
N ARG A 99 -1.24 -0.79 -11.80
CA ARG A 99 -1.78 -0.11 -12.98
C ARG A 99 -3.15 -0.65 -13.37
N LYS A 100 -3.37 -1.93 -13.20
CA LYS A 100 -4.66 -2.54 -13.50
C LYS A 100 -5.72 -2.21 -12.46
N TYR A 101 -5.34 -2.19 -11.19
CA TYR A 101 -6.29 -2.10 -10.08
C TYR A 101 -6.23 -0.77 -9.31
N TYR A 102 -5.59 0.26 -9.86
CA TYR A 102 -5.38 1.51 -9.11
C TYR A 102 -6.67 2.15 -8.63
N LYS A 103 -7.74 2.06 -9.40
CA LYS A 103 -9.03 2.63 -8.98
C LYS A 103 -9.56 1.94 -7.73
N ASN A 104 -9.42 0.64 -7.67
CA ASN A 104 -9.82 -0.13 -6.48
C ASN A 104 -8.92 0.16 -5.30
N ILE A 105 -7.63 0.33 -5.53
CA ILE A 105 -6.67 0.71 -4.48
C ILE A 105 -7.06 2.07 -3.90
N ILE A 106 -7.32 3.04 -4.74
CA ILE A 106 -7.71 4.39 -4.29
C ILE A 106 -9.04 4.35 -3.54
N GLU A 107 -10.01 3.58 -4.03
CA GLU A 107 -11.29 3.42 -3.35
C GLU A 107 -11.09 2.89 -1.92
N LYS A 108 -10.26 1.86 -1.77
CA LYS A 108 -9.94 1.31 -0.46
C LYS A 108 -9.18 2.31 0.41
N TRP A 109 -8.27 3.09 -0.20
CA TRP A 109 -7.51 4.11 0.50
C TRP A 109 -8.44 5.21 1.05
N VAL A 110 -9.37 5.69 0.23
CA VAL A 110 -10.37 6.69 0.67
C VAL A 110 -11.22 6.13 1.80
N LYS A 111 -11.69 4.90 1.63
CA LYS A 111 -12.51 4.23 2.64
C LYS A 111 -11.81 4.16 3.98
N PHE A 112 -10.55 3.77 3.97
CA PHE A 112 -9.79 3.57 5.19
C PHE A 112 -9.32 4.89 5.81
N PHE A 113 -8.71 5.77 5.02
CA PHE A 113 -8.08 6.99 5.55
C PHE A 113 -9.04 8.16 5.67
N VAL A 114 -9.97 8.32 4.75
CA VAL A 114 -10.90 9.44 4.75
C VAL A 114 -12.15 9.11 5.51
N LEU A 115 -12.79 7.99 5.20
CA LEU A 115 -14.06 7.63 5.79
C LEU A 115 -13.93 6.87 7.11
N LYS A 116 -12.70 6.52 7.48
CA LYS A 116 -12.40 5.80 8.73
C LYS A 116 -13.16 4.49 8.86
N GLN A 117 -13.33 3.81 7.73
CA GLN A 117 -14.00 2.52 7.66
C GLN A 117 -12.99 1.40 7.51
N SER A 118 -13.33 0.21 7.96
CA SER A 118 -12.50 -0.96 7.72
C SER A 118 -12.53 -1.34 6.25
N VAL A 119 -11.44 -1.89 5.76
CA VAL A 119 -11.34 -2.40 4.40
C VAL A 119 -11.03 -3.88 4.42
N ARG A 120 -11.50 -4.59 3.42
CA ARG A 120 -11.26 -6.02 3.27
C ARG A 120 -10.24 -6.27 2.19
N SER A 121 -9.45 -7.32 2.37
CA SER A 121 -8.55 -7.79 1.34
C SER A 121 -9.34 -8.52 0.25
N THR A 122 -8.99 -8.25 -1.00
CA THR A 122 -9.51 -8.98 -2.13
C THR A 122 -8.40 -9.87 -2.68
N ASN A 123 -8.71 -11.15 -2.84
CA ASN A 123 -7.75 -12.10 -3.40
C ASN A 123 -8.01 -12.22 -4.91
N ILE A 124 -7.06 -11.76 -5.69
CA ILE A 124 -7.13 -11.83 -7.15
C ILE A 124 -6.45 -13.12 -7.59
N LYS A 125 -7.24 -14.03 -8.13
CA LYS A 125 -6.78 -15.35 -8.57
C LYS A 125 -6.60 -15.45 -10.09
N LYS A 126 -6.94 -14.40 -10.80
CA LYS A 126 -6.81 -14.33 -12.25
C LYS A 126 -5.53 -13.59 -12.59
N LYS A 127 -4.74 -14.15 -13.48
CA LYS A 127 -3.50 -13.49 -13.92
C LYS A 127 -3.78 -12.20 -14.69
N LEU A 128 -2.83 -11.31 -14.60
CA LEU A 128 -2.91 -9.99 -15.25
C LEU A 128 -2.93 -10.10 -16.77
#